data_617ee47ab9df7b836156dc17c476f3e9
#
_entry.id   617ee47ab9df7b836156dc17c476f3e9
#
_cell.length_a   1.000
_cell.length_b   1.000
_cell.length_c   1.000
_cell.angle_alpha   90.00
_cell.angle_beta   90.00
_cell.angle_gamma   90.00
#
_symmetry.space_group_name_H-M   'P 1'
#
loop_
_entity.id
_entity.type
_entity.pdbx_description
1 polymer ?
#
loop_
_entity_poly.entity_id
_entity_poly.type
_entity_poly.pdbx_seq_one_letter_code
_entity_poly.pdbx_strand_id
1 'polypeptide(L)'
;MPGGPPWAIRNNGLMLHCQKPSTMLKDQDFPISIEVQLLGGLGKGQPRTTANLCTPGSNVVMNGQLHTVHCTNSTSMTYDGDQWVRVEVEVHGDELVRHIVEGRTVLEYTKPQIGGGAVAPVDPAVKIDGTPMTSGYIAIQAETAPTDFRKIELLNLEGCMDPKASNYKTYFVKVNPQSCR
;
A
#
# COMPACT_ATOMS: atom_id res chain seq x y z
N MET A 1 22.51 -1.20 0.34
CA MET A 1 23.76 -1.69 0.93
C MET A 1 24.32 -2.78 0.04
N PRO A 2 25.61 -2.82 -0.25
CA PRO A 2 26.22 -3.97 -0.90
C PRO A 2 26.03 -5.19 0.03
N GLY A 3 25.41 -6.26 -0.43
CA GLY A 3 25.26 -7.51 0.31
C GLY A 3 23.83 -7.88 0.74
N GLY A 4 22.84 -7.12 0.36
CA GLY A 4 21.44 -7.53 0.54
C GLY A 4 21.06 -8.70 -0.38
N PRO A 5 19.99 -9.44 -0.06
CA PRO A 5 19.54 -10.55 -0.91
C PRO A 5 19.09 -10.01 -2.29
N PRO A 6 19.24 -10.81 -3.37
CA PRO A 6 18.96 -10.35 -4.74
C PRO A 6 17.55 -9.81 -4.97
N TRP A 7 16.57 -10.31 -4.22
CA TRP A 7 15.18 -9.86 -4.31
C TRP A 7 14.98 -8.45 -3.75
N ALA A 8 15.84 -8.02 -2.82
CA ALA A 8 15.71 -6.74 -2.15
C ALA A 8 16.37 -5.57 -2.91
N ILE A 9 17.09 -5.84 -4.01
CA ILE A 9 17.71 -4.79 -4.82
C ILE A 9 16.63 -3.92 -5.45
N ARG A 10 16.76 -2.57 -5.33
CA ARG A 10 15.82 -1.58 -5.85
C ARG A 10 14.39 -1.83 -5.32
N ASN A 11 14.27 -2.23 -4.06
CA ASN A 11 13.02 -2.46 -3.36
C ASN A 11 12.73 -1.30 -2.40
N ASN A 12 11.53 -0.80 -2.47
CA ASN A 12 10.97 0.23 -1.61
C ASN A 12 9.44 0.10 -1.65
N GLY A 13 8.71 0.92 -0.89
CA GLY A 13 7.27 0.78 -0.88
C GLY A 13 6.53 1.87 -0.12
N LEU A 14 5.21 1.81 -0.25
CA LEU A 14 4.26 2.52 0.59
C LEU A 14 3.52 1.50 1.45
N MET A 15 3.54 1.71 2.76
CA MET A 15 2.82 0.86 3.69
C MET A 15 1.51 1.55 4.07
N LEU A 16 0.39 0.87 3.89
CA LEU A 16 -0.96 1.38 4.13
C LEU A 16 -1.61 0.66 5.30
N HIS A 17 -2.58 1.31 5.94
CA HIS A 17 -3.27 0.76 7.11
C HIS A 17 -2.30 0.24 8.18
N CYS A 18 -1.13 0.89 8.30
CA CYS A 18 -0.09 0.46 9.20
C CYS A 18 -0.56 0.44 10.64
N GLN A 19 -0.10 -0.58 11.34
CA GLN A 19 -0.11 -0.66 12.80
C GLN A 19 0.33 0.66 13.43
N LYS A 20 -0.32 1.03 14.53
CA LYS A 20 0.08 2.22 15.29
C LYS A 20 1.52 2.07 15.76
N PRO A 21 2.43 3.03 15.47
CA PRO A 21 3.85 2.91 15.81
C PRO A 21 4.13 2.61 17.29
N SER A 22 3.32 3.18 18.20
CA SER A 22 3.46 2.94 19.64
C SER A 22 3.08 1.52 20.12
N THR A 23 2.53 0.69 19.25
CA THR A 23 2.21 -0.72 19.52
C THR A 23 3.19 -1.69 18.87
N MET A 24 4.16 -1.18 18.12
CA MET A 24 5.22 -2.00 17.56
C MET A 24 6.23 -2.38 18.66
N LEU A 25 6.70 -3.60 18.60
CA LEU A 25 7.84 -4.02 19.42
C LEU A 25 9.13 -3.38 18.89
N LYS A 26 10.10 -3.17 19.77
CA LYS A 26 11.37 -2.51 19.43
C LYS A 26 12.11 -3.18 18.26
N ASP A 27 12.08 -4.50 18.21
CA ASP A 27 12.80 -5.30 17.22
C ASP A 27 11.85 -5.89 16.15
N GLN A 28 10.62 -5.37 16.05
CA GLN A 28 9.67 -5.76 15.02
C GLN A 28 10.18 -5.31 13.65
N ASP A 29 10.25 -6.23 12.69
CA ASP A 29 10.82 -5.99 11.35
C ASP A 29 9.94 -5.09 10.48
N PHE A 30 8.62 -5.33 10.44
CA PHE A 30 7.65 -4.54 9.69
C PHE A 30 6.42 -4.19 10.54
N PRO A 31 5.76 -3.06 10.32
CA PRO A 31 4.42 -2.87 10.85
C PRO A 31 3.45 -3.87 10.22
N ILE A 32 2.46 -4.36 10.96
CA ILE A 32 1.30 -4.98 10.34
C ILE A 32 0.71 -3.95 9.37
N SER A 33 0.61 -4.29 8.08
CA SER A 33 0.24 -3.32 7.04
C SER A 33 -0.10 -4.01 5.73
N ILE A 34 -0.53 -3.21 4.77
CA ILE A 34 -0.59 -3.56 3.35
C ILE A 34 0.53 -2.78 2.66
N GLU A 35 1.42 -3.47 1.98
CA GLU A 35 2.51 -2.84 1.25
C GLU A 35 2.20 -2.74 -0.25
N VAL A 36 2.32 -1.54 -0.78
CA VAL A 36 2.45 -1.27 -2.21
C VAL A 36 3.93 -1.35 -2.53
N GLN A 37 4.40 -2.54 -2.88
CA GLN A 37 5.82 -2.79 -3.13
C GLN A 37 6.27 -2.18 -4.44
N LEU A 38 7.28 -1.32 -4.38
CA LEU A 38 7.83 -0.61 -5.52
C LEU A 38 9.19 -1.20 -5.90
N LEU A 39 9.24 -1.88 -7.04
CA LEU A 39 10.45 -2.52 -7.54
C LEU A 39 10.96 -1.82 -8.79
N GLY A 40 12.22 -1.42 -8.78
CA GLY A 40 12.91 -1.01 -10.01
C GLY A 40 13.43 -2.22 -10.79
N GLY A 41 13.39 -2.15 -12.12
CA GLY A 41 13.94 -3.17 -13.01
C GLY A 41 15.46 -3.35 -12.83
N LEU A 42 15.97 -4.51 -13.20
CA LEU A 42 17.37 -4.89 -13.03
C LEU A 42 18.19 -4.82 -14.32
N GLY A 43 17.61 -4.29 -15.41
CA GLY A 43 18.28 -4.11 -16.69
C GLY A 43 18.66 -5.41 -17.41
N LYS A 44 18.07 -6.55 -17.01
CA LYS A 44 18.41 -7.88 -17.54
C LYS A 44 17.36 -8.46 -18.48
N GLY A 45 16.40 -7.64 -18.93
CA GLY A 45 15.28 -8.08 -19.76
C GLY A 45 14.31 -9.03 -19.06
N GLN A 46 14.45 -9.23 -17.75
CA GLN A 46 13.52 -10.04 -16.96
C GLN A 46 12.38 -9.17 -16.45
N PRO A 47 11.13 -9.64 -16.58
CA PRO A 47 10.00 -8.92 -16.02
C PRO A 47 10.14 -8.75 -14.51
N ARG A 48 9.91 -7.52 -14.03
CA ARG A 48 9.86 -7.19 -12.61
C ARG A 48 8.83 -6.08 -12.42
N THR A 49 7.63 -6.48 -12.11
CA THR A 49 6.51 -5.56 -11.92
C THR A 49 6.70 -4.69 -10.69
N THR A 50 6.10 -3.50 -10.69
CA THR A 50 6.09 -2.57 -9.56
C THR A 50 4.66 -2.34 -9.07
N ALA A 51 4.50 -1.68 -7.93
CA ALA A 51 3.22 -1.57 -7.25
C ALA A 51 2.57 -2.94 -7.01
N ASN A 52 3.37 -3.92 -6.66
CA ASN A 52 2.90 -5.23 -6.22
C ASN A 52 2.20 -5.11 -4.87
N LEU A 53 1.43 -6.12 -4.49
CA LEU A 53 0.88 -6.26 -3.16
C LEU A 53 1.81 -7.14 -2.33
N CYS A 54 2.27 -6.68 -1.16
CA CYS A 54 2.76 -7.55 -0.11
C CYS A 54 1.97 -7.31 1.19
N THR A 55 1.85 -8.34 2.02
CA THR A 55 0.94 -8.35 3.17
C THR A 55 1.68 -8.73 4.46
N PRO A 56 2.59 -7.88 4.98
CA PRO A 56 3.24 -8.15 6.26
C PRO A 56 2.21 -8.13 7.39
N GLY A 57 1.98 -9.30 7.99
CA GLY A 57 1.02 -9.49 9.07
C GLY A 57 -0.44 -9.29 8.69
N SER A 58 -0.78 -9.35 7.41
CA SER A 58 -2.13 -9.10 6.90
C SER A 58 -2.54 -10.07 5.79
N ASN A 59 -3.79 -10.03 5.41
CA ASN A 59 -4.39 -10.70 4.26
C ASN A 59 -5.38 -9.74 3.60
N VAL A 60 -5.79 -10.03 2.37
CA VAL A 60 -6.79 -9.27 1.63
C VAL A 60 -7.82 -10.21 0.99
N VAL A 61 -8.86 -9.65 0.39
CA VAL A 61 -9.78 -10.42 -0.47
C VAL A 61 -9.53 -10.04 -1.92
N MET A 62 -9.22 -11.01 -2.76
CA MET A 62 -9.09 -10.88 -4.20
C MET A 62 -10.05 -11.84 -4.90
N ASN A 63 -10.75 -11.36 -5.93
CA ASN A 63 -11.73 -12.18 -6.67
C ASN A 63 -12.77 -12.86 -5.76
N GLY A 64 -13.17 -12.18 -4.69
CA GLY A 64 -14.16 -12.69 -3.73
C GLY A 64 -13.65 -13.75 -2.75
N GLN A 65 -12.37 -14.07 -2.77
CA GLN A 65 -11.77 -15.09 -1.89
C GLN A 65 -10.65 -14.48 -1.03
N LEU A 66 -10.49 -15.03 0.18
CA LEU A 66 -9.37 -14.64 1.06
C LEU A 66 -8.05 -15.02 0.39
N HIS A 67 -7.21 -14.03 0.20
CA HIS A 67 -5.89 -14.15 -0.42
C HIS A 67 -4.82 -14.05 0.66
N THR A 68 -4.07 -15.12 0.84
CA THR A 68 -3.08 -15.28 1.91
C THR A 68 -1.64 -15.36 1.38
N VAL A 69 -1.45 -15.18 0.07
CA VAL A 69 -0.11 -15.14 -0.54
C VAL A 69 0.54 -13.83 -0.13
N HIS A 70 1.72 -13.92 0.48
CA HIS A 70 2.41 -12.76 1.05
C HIS A 70 2.69 -11.67 0.01
N CYS A 71 3.24 -12.02 -1.16
CA CYS A 71 3.47 -11.04 -2.22
C CYS A 71 2.84 -11.50 -3.54
N THR A 72 2.11 -10.60 -4.19
CA THR A 72 1.39 -10.83 -5.44
C THR A 72 1.80 -9.77 -6.45
N ASN A 73 2.25 -10.20 -7.62
CA ASN A 73 2.66 -9.30 -8.69
C ASN A 73 1.46 -8.52 -9.25
N SER A 74 1.68 -7.25 -9.52
CA SER A 74 0.77 -6.41 -10.29
C SER A 74 0.87 -6.72 -11.80
N THR A 75 0.05 -6.04 -12.59
CA THR A 75 0.12 -6.09 -14.06
C THR A 75 0.92 -4.92 -14.64
N SER A 76 1.75 -4.24 -13.85
CA SER A 76 2.57 -3.12 -14.32
C SER A 76 3.68 -3.58 -15.27
N MET A 77 4.22 -2.64 -16.00
CA MET A 77 5.46 -2.84 -16.73
C MET A 77 6.65 -2.88 -15.78
N THR A 78 7.81 -3.29 -16.31
CA THR A 78 9.11 -3.16 -15.66
C THR A 78 9.71 -1.79 -15.99
N TYR A 79 10.21 -1.09 -14.98
CA TYR A 79 10.86 0.22 -15.13
C TYR A 79 12.34 0.08 -14.83
N ASP A 80 13.13 0.04 -15.90
CA ASP A 80 14.60 -0.09 -15.84
C ASP A 80 15.28 1.27 -15.79
N GLY A 81 16.50 1.29 -15.25
CA GLY A 81 17.34 2.49 -15.16
C GLY A 81 16.82 3.53 -14.14
N ASP A 82 17.41 4.72 -14.21
CA ASP A 82 17.04 5.82 -13.33
C ASP A 82 15.97 6.69 -14.01
N GLN A 83 14.74 6.51 -13.57
CA GLN A 83 13.59 7.22 -14.08
C GLN A 83 12.56 7.46 -12.98
N TRP A 84 11.81 8.54 -13.11
CA TRP A 84 10.66 8.79 -12.26
C TRP A 84 9.48 7.96 -12.73
N VAL A 85 8.81 7.30 -11.79
CA VAL A 85 7.58 6.53 -12.02
C VAL A 85 6.50 7.08 -11.11
N ARG A 86 5.37 7.47 -11.70
CA ARG A 86 4.21 7.94 -10.94
C ARG A 86 3.45 6.75 -10.39
N VAL A 87 3.27 6.73 -9.09
CA VAL A 87 2.45 5.75 -8.39
C VAL A 87 1.37 6.47 -7.61
N GLU A 88 0.16 5.99 -7.73
CA GLU A 88 -0.99 6.44 -6.96
C GLU A 88 -1.62 5.23 -6.26
N VAL A 89 -2.17 5.47 -5.08
CA VAL A 89 -2.94 4.45 -4.37
C VAL A 89 -4.27 5.05 -3.98
N GLU A 90 -5.34 4.49 -4.48
CA GLU A 90 -6.70 4.85 -4.13
C GLU A 90 -7.18 3.92 -3.02
N VAL A 91 -7.66 4.50 -1.90
CA VAL A 91 -8.07 3.75 -0.71
C VAL A 91 -9.44 4.22 -0.25
N HIS A 92 -10.41 3.32 -0.25
CA HIS A 92 -11.77 3.53 0.28
C HIS A 92 -11.96 2.68 1.56
N GLY A 93 -11.25 3.04 2.63
CA GLY A 93 -11.26 2.25 3.85
C GLY A 93 -10.83 0.80 3.59
N ASP A 94 -11.69 -0.16 3.92
CA ASP A 94 -11.50 -1.59 3.62
C ASP A 94 -12.35 -2.07 2.42
N GLU A 95 -13.14 -1.19 1.82
CA GLU A 95 -14.03 -1.56 0.71
C GLU A 95 -13.28 -1.75 -0.59
N LEU A 96 -12.22 -0.94 -0.82
CA LEU A 96 -11.44 -0.98 -2.05
C LEU A 96 -10.06 -0.36 -1.85
N VAL A 97 -9.04 -1.04 -2.35
CA VAL A 97 -7.70 -0.50 -2.55
C VAL A 97 -7.26 -0.78 -3.97
N ARG A 98 -6.77 0.25 -4.67
CA ARG A 98 -6.22 0.16 -6.03
C ARG A 98 -4.80 0.67 -6.08
N HIS A 99 -3.93 -0.07 -6.74
CA HIS A 99 -2.61 0.39 -7.12
C HIS A 99 -2.64 0.88 -8.56
N ILE A 100 -2.17 2.09 -8.78
CA ILE A 100 -2.21 2.77 -10.08
C ILE A 100 -0.78 3.19 -10.43
N VAL A 101 -0.32 2.80 -11.61
CA VAL A 101 1.00 3.16 -12.13
C VAL A 101 0.82 3.85 -13.47
N GLU A 102 1.40 5.05 -13.61
CA GLU A 102 1.27 5.88 -14.82
C GLU A 102 -0.18 6.02 -15.29
N GLY A 103 -1.11 6.22 -14.33
CA GLY A 103 -2.54 6.40 -14.59
C GLY A 103 -3.32 5.12 -14.91
N ARG A 104 -2.70 3.94 -14.82
CA ARG A 104 -3.36 2.65 -15.08
C ARG A 104 -3.49 1.84 -13.79
N THR A 105 -4.68 1.36 -13.49
CA THR A 105 -4.87 0.38 -12.41
C THR A 105 -4.13 -0.90 -12.76
N VAL A 106 -3.24 -1.32 -11.88
CA VAL A 106 -2.38 -2.50 -12.09
C VAL A 106 -2.66 -3.62 -11.09
N LEU A 107 -3.37 -3.30 -10.01
CA LEU A 107 -3.81 -4.27 -9.00
C LEU A 107 -4.95 -3.67 -8.18
N GLU A 108 -5.91 -4.50 -7.76
CA GLU A 108 -6.96 -4.09 -6.82
C GLU A 108 -7.38 -5.24 -5.91
N TYR A 109 -7.83 -4.90 -4.72
CA TYR A 109 -8.30 -5.83 -3.70
C TYR A 109 -9.23 -5.12 -2.70
N THR A 110 -9.84 -5.92 -1.84
CA THR A 110 -10.82 -5.46 -0.84
C THR A 110 -10.54 -6.12 0.51
N LYS A 111 -11.22 -5.66 1.54
CA LYS A 111 -11.28 -6.25 2.89
C LYS A 111 -9.90 -6.65 3.44
N PRO A 112 -8.94 -5.71 3.50
CA PRO A 112 -7.70 -5.95 4.21
C PRO A 112 -8.02 -6.29 5.68
N GLN A 113 -7.32 -7.31 6.21
CA GLN A 113 -7.50 -7.77 7.57
C GLN A 113 -6.17 -8.25 8.15
N ILE A 114 -6.02 -8.16 9.45
CA ILE A 114 -4.86 -8.74 10.14
C ILE A 114 -4.86 -10.26 9.89
N GLY A 115 -3.69 -10.83 9.60
CA GLY A 115 -3.55 -12.25 9.30
C GLY A 115 -2.20 -12.59 8.70
N GLY A 116 -2.01 -13.83 8.27
CA GLY A 116 -0.76 -14.24 7.64
C GLY A 116 0.47 -14.11 8.55
N GLY A 117 1.63 -14.10 7.90
CA GLY A 117 2.95 -14.00 8.53
C GLY A 117 3.75 -12.79 8.05
N ALA A 118 5.07 -13.02 7.87
CA ALA A 118 6.04 -12.00 7.39
C ALA A 118 6.07 -10.73 8.25
N VAL A 119 5.90 -10.88 9.56
CA VAL A 119 6.12 -9.87 10.59
C VAL A 119 6.58 -10.55 11.86
N ALA A 120 7.74 -10.17 12.39
CA ALA A 120 8.31 -10.76 13.61
C ALA A 120 9.40 -9.86 14.23
N PRO A 121 9.49 -9.83 15.57
CA PRO A 121 8.45 -10.26 16.48
C PRO A 121 7.24 -9.33 16.43
N VAL A 122 6.07 -9.79 16.85
CA VAL A 122 4.86 -8.97 16.93
C VAL A 122 4.13 -9.24 18.24
N ASP A 123 3.52 -8.21 18.82
CA ASP A 123 2.72 -8.36 20.03
C ASP A 123 1.44 -9.17 19.73
N PRO A 124 1.22 -10.33 20.38
CA PRO A 124 0.02 -11.13 20.19
C PRO A 124 -1.28 -10.38 20.51
N ALA A 125 -1.24 -9.37 21.37
CA ALA A 125 -2.39 -8.54 21.70
C ALA A 125 -2.82 -7.64 20.53
N VAL A 126 -1.90 -7.36 19.60
CA VAL A 126 -2.15 -6.55 18.40
C VAL A 126 -2.44 -7.45 17.19
N LYS A 127 -1.77 -8.59 17.09
CA LYS A 127 -1.89 -9.54 15.99
C LYS A 127 -3.08 -10.48 16.19
N ILE A 128 -4.28 -9.93 16.06
CA ILE A 128 -5.54 -10.69 16.16
C ILE A 128 -6.05 -10.97 14.75
N ASP A 129 -5.83 -12.17 14.26
CA ASP A 129 -6.18 -12.58 12.90
C ASP A 129 -7.68 -12.41 12.61
N GLY A 130 -8.01 -11.96 11.41
CA GLY A 130 -9.37 -11.66 10.98
C GLY A 130 -9.88 -10.27 11.37
N THR A 131 -9.13 -9.49 12.15
CA THR A 131 -9.49 -8.11 12.48
C THR A 131 -9.46 -7.24 11.21
N PRO A 132 -10.57 -6.58 10.82
CA PRO A 132 -10.59 -5.69 9.66
C PRO A 132 -9.61 -4.52 9.81
N MET A 133 -8.90 -4.20 8.75
CA MET A 133 -8.01 -3.04 8.66
C MET A 133 -8.71 -1.94 7.88
N THR A 134 -9.56 -1.17 8.55
CA THR A 134 -10.40 -0.11 7.93
C THR A 134 -9.70 1.24 7.83
N SER A 135 -8.61 1.42 8.58
CA SER A 135 -7.79 2.64 8.65
C SER A 135 -6.43 2.31 9.25
N GLY A 136 -5.52 3.28 9.25
CA GLY A 136 -4.20 3.14 9.85
C GLY A 136 -3.27 4.27 9.44
N TYR A 137 -2.01 4.10 9.75
CA TYR A 137 -0.97 5.03 9.34
C TYR A 137 -0.49 4.72 7.91
N ILE A 138 0.20 5.67 7.32
CA ILE A 138 0.92 5.51 6.05
C ILE A 138 2.41 5.66 6.37
N ALA A 139 3.22 4.72 5.88
CA ALA A 139 4.67 4.79 5.98
C ALA A 139 5.30 4.67 4.58
N ILE A 140 6.48 5.25 4.43
CA ILE A 140 7.31 5.12 3.24
C ILE A 140 8.50 4.25 3.62
N GLN A 141 8.78 3.25 2.80
CA GLN A 141 9.86 2.29 3.00
C GLN A 141 10.96 2.48 1.96
N ALA A 142 12.19 2.46 2.41
CA ALA A 142 13.37 2.24 1.58
C ALA A 142 14.10 1.02 2.15
N GLU A 143 14.09 -0.11 1.45
CA GLU A 143 14.52 -1.37 2.03
C GLU A 143 16.04 -1.57 1.90
N THR A 144 16.57 -1.73 0.69
CA THR A 144 17.99 -2.08 0.50
C THR A 144 18.74 -1.20 -0.48
N ALA A 145 18.07 -0.27 -1.11
CA ALA A 145 18.67 0.65 -2.07
C ALA A 145 18.27 2.10 -1.77
N PRO A 146 19.09 3.07 -2.09
CA PRO A 146 18.67 4.47 -2.10
C PRO A 146 17.49 4.66 -3.01
N THR A 147 16.50 5.44 -2.55
CA THR A 147 15.28 5.73 -3.30
C THR A 147 14.93 7.19 -3.08
N ASP A 148 14.62 7.87 -4.16
CA ASP A 148 14.14 9.24 -4.13
C ASP A 148 12.62 9.27 -4.31
N PHE A 149 11.96 10.02 -3.44
CA PHE A 149 10.53 10.32 -3.54
C PHE A 149 10.33 11.80 -3.79
N ARG A 150 9.38 12.15 -4.64
CA ARG A 150 8.99 13.54 -4.87
C ARG A 150 7.48 13.65 -5.02
N LYS A 151 6.93 14.84 -4.75
CA LYS A 151 5.49 15.12 -4.84
C LYS A 151 4.66 14.11 -4.07
N ILE A 152 4.99 13.91 -2.80
CA ILE A 152 4.23 13.07 -1.89
C ILE A 152 2.98 13.88 -1.49
N GLU A 153 1.84 13.50 -2.04
CA GLU A 153 0.59 14.23 -1.92
C GLU A 153 -0.51 13.29 -1.41
N LEU A 154 -1.39 13.80 -0.56
CA LEU A 154 -2.57 13.10 -0.08
C LEU A 154 -3.82 13.87 -0.52
N LEU A 155 -4.67 13.21 -1.31
CA LEU A 155 -5.99 13.73 -1.67
C LEU A 155 -7.04 13.13 -0.75
N ASN A 156 -7.70 13.96 0.05
CA ASN A 156 -8.83 13.51 0.86
C ASN A 156 -10.05 13.28 -0.05
N LEU A 157 -10.56 12.05 -0.06
CA LEU A 157 -11.73 11.63 -0.85
C LEU A 157 -13.05 11.75 -0.06
N GLU A 158 -13.00 12.25 1.18
CA GLU A 158 -14.19 12.52 2.00
C GLU A 158 -14.54 14.01 1.96
N GLY A 159 -15.79 14.34 1.66
CA GLY A 159 -16.21 15.74 1.63
C GLY A 159 -17.69 15.94 1.33
N CYS A 160 -18.05 17.19 0.99
CA CYS A 160 -19.43 17.54 0.65
C CYS A 160 -19.78 16.98 -0.73
N MET A 161 -20.78 16.09 -0.76
CA MET A 161 -21.29 15.49 -2.01
C MET A 161 -22.60 16.15 -2.49
N ASP A 162 -23.03 17.29 -1.90
CA ASP A 162 -24.15 18.08 -2.42
C ASP A 162 -23.67 18.92 -3.61
N PRO A 163 -24.18 18.69 -4.84
CA PRO A 163 -23.78 19.43 -6.03
C PRO A 163 -24.09 20.95 -5.96
N LYS A 164 -24.96 21.37 -5.03
CA LYS A 164 -25.32 22.78 -4.83
C LYS A 164 -24.36 23.49 -3.86
N ALA A 165 -23.54 22.75 -3.13
CA ALA A 165 -22.57 23.34 -2.21
C ALA A 165 -21.37 23.93 -2.95
N SER A 166 -20.86 25.07 -2.46
CA SER A 166 -19.75 25.79 -3.10
C SER A 166 -18.42 24.99 -3.07
N ASN A 167 -18.30 24.04 -2.16
CA ASN A 167 -17.12 23.20 -2.00
C ASN A 167 -17.34 21.74 -2.46
N TYR A 168 -18.39 21.49 -3.24
CA TYR A 168 -18.59 20.20 -3.91
C TYR A 168 -17.41 19.87 -4.84
N LYS A 169 -16.98 18.60 -4.82
CA LYS A 169 -15.99 18.06 -5.76
C LYS A 169 -16.47 16.71 -6.28
N THR A 170 -16.29 16.49 -7.56
CA THR A 170 -16.70 15.26 -8.25
C THR A 170 -15.92 14.02 -7.83
N TYR A 171 -14.74 14.22 -7.23
CA TYR A 171 -13.87 13.11 -6.77
C TYR A 171 -14.17 12.64 -5.34
N PHE A 172 -15.05 13.30 -4.60
CA PHE A 172 -15.45 12.78 -3.30
C PHE A 172 -16.22 11.47 -3.46
N VAL A 173 -15.82 10.46 -2.70
CA VAL A 173 -16.44 9.12 -2.70
C VAL A 173 -17.11 8.80 -1.37
N LYS A 174 -16.78 9.56 -0.32
CA LYS A 174 -17.38 9.44 1.00
C LYS A 174 -18.01 10.76 1.43
N VAL A 175 -19.30 10.72 1.78
CA VAL A 175 -20.02 11.92 2.17
C VAL A 175 -19.63 12.37 3.58
N ASN A 176 -19.36 13.66 3.71
CA ASN A 176 -19.29 14.37 4.99
C ASN A 176 -20.23 15.57 4.95
N PRO A 177 -21.48 15.42 5.41
CA PRO A 177 -22.50 16.49 5.32
C PRO A 177 -22.09 17.73 6.11
N GLN A 178 -21.33 17.59 7.19
CA GLN A 178 -20.87 18.70 8.02
C GLN A 178 -19.82 19.57 7.32
N SER A 179 -19.22 19.09 6.25
CA SER A 179 -18.25 19.85 5.46
C SER A 179 -18.88 20.75 4.41
N CYS A 180 -20.17 20.61 4.11
CA CYS A 180 -20.89 21.40 3.09
C CYS A 180 -20.96 22.89 3.45
N ARG A 181 -20.70 23.76 2.45
CA ARG A 181 -20.68 25.23 2.59
C ARG A 181 -21.44 25.88 1.44
#